data_f65daa05f0b2b475f15e8c4e7c51de62
#
_entry.id   f65daa05f0b2b475f15e8c4e7c51de62
#
_cell.length_a   1.000
_cell.length_b   1.000
_cell.length_c   1.000
_cell.angle_alpha   90.00
_cell.angle_beta   90.00
_cell.angle_gamma   90.00
#
_symmetry.space_group_name_H-M   'P 1'
#
loop_
_entity.id
_entity.type
_entity.pdbx_description
1 polymer ?
#
loop_
_entity_poly.entity_id
_entity_poly.type
_entity_poly.pdbx_seq_one_letter_code
_entity_poly.pdbx_strand_id
1 'polypeptide(L)'
;LSADEIESSELHPKRFKFQFNHNQQLDGRSRLIASALVYSDSQFQKEYELIENPAPNTAQNFSANINRQFPKGSISLSATQTRVFSELALLNRKIDPTQVQYLPALTFQFSDAFWRSGKSTLSGSVDGSVIRYYRVQGYNGEGITATPSFNFQFPVFQLFNTSFKIGKRVSSFKVRDPDVPGSDDEYGFQILDGKAEINTTLSRIFKQESGIFSRFKHLLIPRLQFDYIEDVQQISDSGVPFGGGISTRRITTFRLENVLLAKRRYFERSVKLTSLSLNRMRRRQMDVALIRKLGLIQGKEFASEKLFVDQLDKLFGGALSAQQKDTILAYAEKGVVPLISSQIRGQTREGKSWNMASLNFVQHYDVLKKDPDFQSIGPAVKGNETDSGQPLLPLRTTLSFNPGPGFSINYFNRYHHQKRQVVEYSAGFGFGVSDHNKASVNFHKNEFAYQTPYGNDVATANTFGFSNSFEASDELAFGFSGTVNLDADSYTFRRRLTSSAFTLDYRPDCWNIRLALTESVDKTTTSSGREKEYINRTLYAYINLGGIALPEQILPDME
;
A
#
# COMPACT_ATOMS: atom_id res chain seq x y z
N LEU A 1 30.50 -14.89 24.84
CA LEU A 1 31.04 -14.17 23.68
C LEU A 1 32.45 -14.63 23.48
N SER A 2 32.79 -15.23 22.32
CA SER A 2 34.15 -15.59 21.98
C SER A 2 34.98 -14.33 21.71
N ALA A 3 36.31 -14.40 21.85
CA ALA A 3 37.19 -13.28 21.56
C ALA A 3 36.95 -12.73 20.12
N ASP A 4 36.60 -13.60 19.18
CA ASP A 4 36.29 -13.26 17.78
C ASP A 4 34.97 -12.47 17.64
N GLU A 5 34.00 -12.63 18.55
CA GLU A 5 32.77 -11.82 18.58
C GLU A 5 33.03 -10.41 19.14
N ILE A 6 34.08 -10.24 19.95
CA ILE A 6 34.44 -8.93 20.51
C ILE A 6 35.22 -8.10 19.48
N GLU A 7 36.09 -8.70 18.66
CA GLU A 7 36.78 -7.98 17.58
C GLU A 7 35.85 -7.52 16.44
N SER A 8 34.72 -8.20 16.22
CA SER A 8 33.71 -7.76 15.22
C SER A 8 32.88 -6.57 15.68
N SER A 9 32.94 -6.20 16.95
CA SER A 9 32.23 -5.07 17.54
C SER A 9 33.02 -3.76 17.57
N GLU A 10 33.93 -3.53 16.63
CA GLU A 10 34.46 -2.18 16.43
C GLU A 10 33.25 -1.27 16.04
N LEU A 11 32.70 -0.65 17.07
CA LEU A 11 31.73 0.42 16.97
C LEU A 11 32.32 1.49 16.06
N HIS A 12 31.83 1.59 14.83
CA HIS A 12 32.22 2.71 13.98
C HIS A 12 31.77 4.00 14.67
N PRO A 13 32.71 4.88 15.02
CA PRO A 13 32.40 6.09 15.77
C PRO A 13 31.52 7.10 14.99
N LYS A 14 31.24 6.82 13.70
CA LYS A 14 30.46 7.71 12.84
C LYS A 14 29.49 6.89 12.00
N ARG A 15 28.32 6.60 12.56
CA ARG A 15 27.22 6.01 11.82
C ARG A 15 26.30 7.10 11.29
N PHE A 16 25.87 6.97 10.03
CA PHE A 16 24.98 7.93 9.40
C PHE A 16 24.04 7.27 8.42
N LYS A 17 22.88 7.91 8.25
CA LYS A 17 21.94 7.72 7.14
C LYS A 17 21.90 9.02 6.35
N PHE A 18 22.05 8.93 5.05
CA PHE A 18 21.81 10.04 4.13
C PHE A 18 20.65 9.68 3.24
N GLN A 19 19.62 10.52 3.24
CA GLN A 19 18.47 10.39 2.37
C GLN A 19 18.30 11.69 1.59
N PHE A 20 18.19 11.55 0.28
CA PHE A 20 17.99 12.65 -0.64
C PHE A 20 16.81 12.32 -1.55
N ASN A 21 15.84 13.21 -1.65
CA ASN A 21 14.74 13.12 -2.59
C ASN A 21 14.61 14.47 -3.29
N HIS A 22 14.64 14.45 -4.61
CA HIS A 22 14.46 15.62 -5.45
C HIS A 22 13.39 15.35 -6.48
N ASN A 23 12.48 16.31 -6.65
CA ASN A 23 11.38 16.22 -7.58
C ASN A 23 11.14 17.60 -8.18
N GLN A 24 11.48 17.72 -9.47
CA GLN A 24 11.43 18.99 -10.18
C GLN A 24 10.66 18.84 -11.48
N GLN A 25 9.70 19.73 -11.69
CA GLN A 25 9.09 19.92 -12.99
C GLN A 25 10.04 20.77 -13.83
N LEU A 26 10.57 20.22 -14.93
CA LEU A 26 11.50 20.91 -15.83
C LEU A 26 10.74 21.84 -16.79
N ASP A 27 9.64 21.31 -17.33
CA ASP A 27 8.70 22.04 -18.19
C ASP A 27 7.28 21.43 -18.01
N GLY A 28 6.29 21.92 -18.75
CA GLY A 28 4.90 21.44 -18.64
C GLY A 28 4.71 19.93 -18.95
N ARG A 29 5.74 19.25 -19.48
CA ARG A 29 5.69 17.85 -19.92
C ARG A 29 6.83 16.99 -19.40
N SER A 30 7.86 17.59 -18.83
CA SER A 30 9.07 16.89 -18.39
C SER A 30 9.27 17.04 -16.89
N ARG A 31 9.61 15.92 -16.23
CA ARG A 31 9.83 15.86 -14.78
C ARG A 31 11.11 15.10 -14.49
N LEU A 32 11.92 15.65 -13.58
CA LEU A 32 13.11 15.01 -13.03
C LEU A 32 12.78 14.52 -11.61
N ILE A 33 13.06 13.26 -11.33
CA ILE A 33 12.98 12.67 -10.00
C ILE A 33 14.35 12.06 -9.72
N ALA A 34 14.95 12.41 -8.59
CA ALA A 34 16.18 11.79 -8.14
C ALA A 34 16.08 11.44 -6.66
N SER A 35 16.56 10.28 -6.29
CA SER A 35 16.60 9.83 -4.91
C SER A 35 17.91 9.12 -4.60
N ALA A 36 18.38 9.26 -3.37
CA ALA A 36 19.51 8.52 -2.85
C ALA A 36 19.23 8.13 -1.40
N LEU A 37 19.53 6.89 -1.07
CA LEU A 37 19.46 6.35 0.28
C LEU A 37 20.77 5.64 0.57
N VAL A 38 21.55 6.17 1.50
CA VAL A 38 22.89 5.67 1.87
C VAL A 38 22.94 5.42 3.36
N TYR A 39 23.44 4.29 3.74
CA TYR A 39 23.74 3.93 5.13
C TYR A 39 25.24 3.77 5.32
N SER A 40 25.75 4.12 6.49
CA SER A 40 27.14 3.92 6.85
C SER A 40 27.55 2.43 6.83
N ASP A 41 26.61 1.57 7.26
CA ASP A 41 26.81 0.12 7.38
C ASP A 41 25.47 -0.62 7.46
N SER A 42 25.51 -1.94 7.31
CA SER A 42 24.33 -2.81 7.34
C SER A 42 23.68 -2.94 8.73
N GLN A 43 24.42 -2.66 9.79
CA GLN A 43 23.92 -2.74 11.17
C GLN A 43 23.12 -1.49 11.55
N PHE A 44 23.37 -0.35 10.86
CA PHE A 44 22.64 0.88 11.12
C PHE A 44 21.13 0.66 11.08
N GLN A 45 20.63 -0.03 10.07
CA GLN A 45 19.20 -0.29 9.94
C GLN A 45 18.68 -1.21 11.05
N LYS A 46 19.41 -2.26 11.38
CA LYS A 46 19.02 -3.18 12.45
C LYS A 46 18.93 -2.49 13.80
N GLU A 47 19.81 -1.56 14.08
CA GLU A 47 19.90 -0.91 15.38
C GLU A 47 19.03 0.33 15.51
N TYR A 48 18.79 1.07 14.42
CA TYR A 48 18.13 2.38 14.45
C TYR A 48 16.80 2.45 13.71
N GLU A 49 16.49 1.53 12.78
CA GLU A 49 15.27 1.57 11.95
C GLU A 49 14.28 0.42 12.18
N LEU A 50 14.59 -0.53 13.05
CA LEU A 50 13.73 -1.69 13.35
C LEU A 50 12.30 -1.31 13.82
N ILE A 51 12.09 -0.07 14.21
CA ILE A 51 10.78 0.40 14.69
C ILE A 51 9.83 0.72 13.56
N GLU A 52 10.35 1.27 12.47
CA GLU A 52 9.52 1.75 11.35
C GLU A 52 9.37 0.68 10.27
N ASN A 53 10.28 -0.27 10.20
CA ASN A 53 10.25 -1.29 9.16
C ASN A 53 10.77 -2.64 9.69
N PRO A 54 9.88 -3.61 10.01
CA PRO A 54 10.28 -4.92 10.54
C PRO A 54 11.10 -5.76 9.55
N ALA A 55 11.11 -5.40 8.27
CA ALA A 55 11.99 -6.01 7.27
C ALA A 55 13.14 -5.03 6.98
N PRO A 56 14.35 -5.24 7.52
CA PRO A 56 15.47 -4.35 7.25
C PRO A 56 15.74 -4.29 5.75
N ASN A 57 15.64 -3.09 5.20
CA ASN A 57 16.01 -2.86 3.81
C ASN A 57 17.53 -2.88 3.71
N THR A 58 18.09 -4.03 3.34
CA THR A 58 19.54 -4.24 3.26
C THR A 58 20.17 -3.58 2.03
N ALA A 59 19.42 -2.73 1.31
CA ALA A 59 19.86 -2.12 0.06
C ALA A 59 20.01 -0.60 0.19
N GLN A 60 21.12 -0.09 -0.33
CA GLN A 60 21.31 1.33 -0.64
C GLN A 60 20.84 1.56 -2.08
N ASN A 61 20.01 2.57 -2.30
CA ASN A 61 19.45 2.85 -3.62
C ASN A 61 19.81 4.27 -4.06
N PHE A 62 20.26 4.36 -5.30
CA PHE A 62 20.45 5.62 -6.01
C PHE A 62 19.63 5.55 -7.29
N SER A 63 18.77 6.50 -7.52
CA SER A 63 18.01 6.56 -8.75
C SER A 63 17.91 7.98 -9.27
N ALA A 64 17.97 8.12 -10.59
CA ALA A 64 17.64 9.35 -11.28
C ALA A 64 16.75 8.99 -12.47
N ASN A 65 15.66 9.70 -12.65
CA ASN A 65 14.69 9.47 -13.71
C ASN A 65 14.26 10.81 -14.32
N ILE A 66 14.32 10.90 -15.64
CA ILE A 66 13.75 12.00 -16.42
C ILE A 66 12.62 11.41 -17.24
N ASN A 67 11.40 11.82 -16.95
CA ASN A 67 10.22 11.41 -17.71
C ASN A 67 9.70 12.58 -18.53
N ARG A 68 9.35 12.32 -19.80
CA ARG A 68 8.70 13.27 -20.69
C ARG A 68 7.40 12.71 -21.22
N GLN A 69 6.32 13.43 -21.01
CA GLN A 69 4.98 13.09 -21.47
C GLN A 69 4.70 13.68 -22.86
N PHE A 70 4.08 12.90 -23.71
CA PHE A 70 3.58 13.29 -25.03
C PHE A 70 2.07 13.05 -25.07
N PRO A 71 1.33 13.63 -26.01
CA PRO A 71 -0.11 13.41 -26.11
C PRO A 71 -0.54 11.94 -26.24
N LYS A 72 0.34 11.10 -26.81
CA LYS A 72 0.07 9.68 -27.10
C LYS A 72 1.02 8.72 -26.39
N GLY A 73 1.84 9.19 -25.45
CA GLY A 73 2.78 8.33 -24.76
C GLY A 73 3.77 9.05 -23.86
N SER A 74 4.79 8.33 -23.45
CA SER A 74 5.88 8.85 -22.62
C SER A 74 7.21 8.21 -22.96
N ILE A 75 8.27 8.93 -22.68
CA ILE A 75 9.65 8.44 -22.71
C ILE A 75 10.28 8.74 -21.36
N SER A 76 10.95 7.74 -20.80
CA SER A 76 11.64 7.86 -19.51
C SER A 76 13.08 7.38 -19.66
N LEU A 77 14.03 8.20 -19.25
CA LEU A 77 15.43 7.82 -19.10
C LEU A 77 15.75 7.72 -17.62
N SER A 78 16.19 6.56 -17.19
CA SER A 78 16.53 6.29 -15.79
C SER A 78 17.91 5.70 -15.63
N ALA A 79 18.50 5.94 -14.46
CA ALA A 79 19.68 5.26 -13.99
C ALA A 79 19.43 4.82 -12.55
N THR A 80 19.60 3.53 -12.28
CA THR A 80 19.36 2.97 -10.95
C THR A 80 20.55 2.14 -10.53
N GLN A 81 21.14 2.50 -9.40
CA GLN A 81 22.17 1.73 -8.75
C GLN A 81 21.65 1.22 -7.39
N THR A 82 21.65 -0.09 -7.23
CA THR A 82 21.27 -0.75 -5.97
C THR A 82 22.51 -1.45 -5.41
N ARG A 83 22.84 -1.18 -4.16
CA ARG A 83 23.93 -1.83 -3.43
C ARG A 83 23.33 -2.63 -2.29
N VAL A 84 23.37 -3.95 -2.40
CA VAL A 84 22.85 -4.86 -1.38
C VAL A 84 24.01 -5.27 -0.46
N PHE A 85 23.78 -5.24 0.84
CA PHE A 85 24.71 -5.84 1.80
C PHE A 85 24.39 -7.34 1.87
N SER A 86 25.27 -8.20 1.37
CA SER A 86 25.08 -9.66 1.46
C SER A 86 25.25 -10.15 2.91
N GLU A 87 24.62 -11.28 3.26
CA GLU A 87 24.79 -11.86 4.61
C GLU A 87 26.26 -12.21 4.93
N LEU A 88 27.02 -12.67 3.94
CA LEU A 88 28.48 -12.86 4.04
C LEU A 88 29.22 -11.51 4.15
N ALA A 89 28.68 -10.45 3.56
CA ALA A 89 29.23 -9.11 3.67
C ALA A 89 28.84 -8.40 4.98
N LEU A 90 27.89 -8.91 5.73
CA LEU A 90 27.59 -8.44 7.10
C LEU A 90 28.80 -8.60 8.01
N LEU A 91 29.59 -9.67 7.83
CA LEU A 91 30.85 -9.89 8.54
C LEU A 91 31.99 -9.03 8.00
N ASN A 92 32.03 -8.73 6.68
CA ASN A 92 33.13 -8.05 6.02
C ASN A 92 32.79 -6.67 5.43
N ARG A 93 31.57 -6.14 5.66
CA ARG A 93 31.11 -4.83 5.17
C ARG A 93 31.22 -4.64 3.65
N LYS A 94 31.21 -5.71 2.90
CA LYS A 94 31.33 -5.68 1.44
C LYS A 94 29.96 -5.61 0.78
N ILE A 95 29.85 -4.76 -0.21
CA ILE A 95 28.69 -4.68 -1.10
C ILE A 95 28.72 -5.91 -2.00
N ASP A 96 27.55 -6.51 -2.24
CA ASP A 96 27.43 -7.62 -3.18
C ASP A 96 27.86 -7.17 -4.60
N PRO A 97 28.98 -7.68 -5.12
CA PRO A 97 29.47 -7.29 -6.45
C PRO A 97 28.63 -7.90 -7.57
N THR A 98 27.78 -8.89 -7.28
CA THR A 98 26.97 -9.60 -8.28
C THR A 98 25.63 -8.90 -8.56
N GLN A 99 25.28 -7.87 -7.79
CA GLN A 99 24.04 -7.12 -7.95
C GLN A 99 23.96 -6.39 -9.27
N VAL A 100 22.89 -6.64 -10.02
CA VAL A 100 22.65 -5.99 -11.33
C VAL A 100 22.28 -4.52 -11.14
N GLN A 101 22.92 -3.67 -11.93
CA GLN A 101 22.65 -2.24 -12.04
C GLN A 101 22.02 -1.94 -13.41
N TYR A 102 21.13 -0.98 -13.47
CA TYR A 102 20.48 -0.52 -14.71
C TYR A 102 21.03 0.88 -15.06
N LEU A 103 22.03 0.94 -15.92
CA LEU A 103 22.83 2.15 -16.13
C LEU A 103 23.24 2.35 -17.61
N PRO A 104 22.51 3.10 -18.43
CA PRO A 104 21.17 3.66 -18.27
C PRO A 104 20.05 2.69 -18.69
N ALA A 105 18.80 3.07 -18.39
CA ALA A 105 17.61 2.44 -18.92
C ALA A 105 16.73 3.49 -19.59
N LEU A 106 16.47 3.34 -20.87
CA LEU A 106 15.51 4.10 -21.64
C LEU A 106 14.26 3.26 -21.80
N THR A 107 13.11 3.78 -21.36
CA THR A 107 11.81 3.15 -21.56
C THR A 107 10.91 4.08 -22.36
N PHE A 108 10.06 3.52 -23.19
CA PHE A 108 9.07 4.27 -23.95
C PHE A 108 7.75 3.52 -23.99
N GLN A 109 6.69 4.27 -23.99
CA GLN A 109 5.32 3.77 -24.10
C GLN A 109 4.53 4.72 -24.97
N PHE A 110 3.93 4.20 -26.04
CA PHE A 110 3.06 4.94 -26.94
C PHE A 110 1.77 4.16 -27.16
N SER A 111 0.64 4.87 -27.19
CA SER A 111 -0.65 4.27 -27.50
C SER A 111 -1.53 5.25 -28.27
N ASP A 112 -2.27 4.74 -29.22
CA ASP A 112 -3.23 5.52 -29.99
C ASP A 112 -4.45 4.68 -30.37
N ALA A 113 -5.58 5.34 -30.51
CA ALA A 113 -6.79 4.74 -31.03
C ALA A 113 -6.90 5.03 -32.54
N PHE A 114 -6.76 3.99 -33.33
CA PHE A 114 -6.83 4.09 -34.80
C PHE A 114 -8.26 4.22 -35.32
N TRP A 115 -9.21 3.66 -34.57
CA TRP A 115 -10.60 3.64 -34.97
C TRP A 115 -11.50 3.68 -33.75
N ARG A 116 -12.59 4.46 -33.88
CA ARG A 116 -13.65 4.56 -32.90
C ARG A 116 -14.99 4.65 -33.62
N SER A 117 -15.92 3.79 -33.22
CA SER A 117 -17.31 3.82 -33.73
C SER A 117 -18.25 3.48 -32.58
N GLY A 118 -19.03 4.46 -32.13
CA GLY A 118 -19.87 4.32 -30.96
C GLY A 118 -19.06 3.92 -29.71
N LYS A 119 -19.36 2.74 -29.18
CA LYS A 119 -18.67 2.17 -28.02
C LYS A 119 -17.50 1.25 -28.38
N SER A 120 -17.25 1.04 -29.67
CA SER A 120 -16.16 0.18 -30.14
C SER A 120 -14.89 0.99 -30.40
N THR A 121 -13.75 0.44 -30.03
CA THR A 121 -12.45 1.11 -30.18
C THR A 121 -11.38 0.09 -30.57
N LEU A 122 -10.62 0.40 -31.61
CA LEU A 122 -9.39 -0.32 -31.95
C LEU A 122 -8.21 0.60 -31.64
N SER A 123 -7.32 0.16 -30.78
CA SER A 123 -6.13 0.89 -30.39
C SER A 123 -4.89 0.02 -30.53
N GLY A 124 -3.75 0.66 -30.80
CA GLY A 124 -2.45 0.03 -30.75
C GLY A 124 -1.58 0.68 -29.70
N SER A 125 -0.69 -0.09 -29.14
CA SER A 125 0.38 0.41 -28.27
C SER A 125 1.70 -0.25 -28.58
N VAL A 126 2.77 0.47 -28.30
CA VAL A 126 4.13 -0.05 -28.33
C VAL A 126 4.79 0.35 -27.03
N ASP A 127 5.13 -0.65 -26.23
CA ASP A 127 5.94 -0.49 -25.03
C ASP A 127 7.33 -1.03 -25.32
N GLY A 128 8.39 -0.37 -24.86
CA GLY A 128 9.72 -0.88 -25.08
C GLY A 128 10.77 -0.30 -24.14
N SER A 129 11.92 -0.95 -24.16
CA SER A 129 13.06 -0.54 -23.35
C SER A 129 14.38 -0.85 -24.03
N VAL A 130 15.36 0.00 -23.75
CA VAL A 130 16.78 -0.24 -24.03
C VAL A 130 17.50 -0.09 -22.71
N ILE A 131 18.09 -1.17 -22.22
CA ILE A 131 18.66 -1.23 -20.88
C ILE A 131 20.09 -1.72 -20.96
N ARG A 132 20.99 -1.01 -20.31
CA ARG A 132 22.34 -1.49 -20.08
C ARG A 132 22.42 -2.09 -18.67
N TYR A 133 22.80 -3.35 -18.61
CA TYR A 133 23.01 -4.13 -17.40
C TYR A 133 24.48 -4.10 -17.02
N TYR A 134 24.76 -3.71 -15.80
CA TYR A 134 26.11 -3.63 -15.29
C TYR A 134 26.23 -4.38 -13.95
N ARG A 135 27.29 -5.17 -13.80
CA ARG A 135 27.72 -5.79 -12.55
C ARG A 135 29.22 -5.57 -12.36
N VAL A 136 29.64 -5.52 -11.11
CA VAL A 136 31.08 -5.47 -10.80
C VAL A 136 31.72 -6.84 -11.04
N GLN A 137 30.98 -7.91 -10.71
CA GLN A 137 31.43 -9.28 -10.91
C GLN A 137 30.32 -10.10 -11.58
N GLY A 138 30.63 -10.79 -12.67
CA GLY A 138 29.71 -11.58 -13.49
C GLY A 138 29.28 -10.85 -14.77
N TYR A 139 28.26 -11.36 -15.42
CA TYR A 139 27.82 -10.92 -16.74
C TYR A 139 27.36 -9.47 -16.79
N ASN A 140 27.84 -8.73 -17.76
CA ASN A 140 27.37 -7.42 -18.20
C ASN A 140 26.60 -7.56 -19.52
N GLY A 141 25.81 -6.58 -19.89
CA GLY A 141 25.14 -6.66 -21.20
C GLY A 141 24.23 -5.50 -21.50
N GLU A 142 23.61 -5.62 -22.67
CA GLU A 142 22.62 -4.67 -23.18
C GLU A 142 21.39 -5.45 -23.63
N GLY A 143 20.21 -4.92 -23.34
CA GLY A 143 18.95 -5.53 -23.75
C GLY A 143 18.06 -4.52 -24.43
N ILE A 144 17.45 -4.94 -25.53
CA ILE A 144 16.41 -4.20 -26.24
C ILE A 144 15.15 -5.04 -26.22
N THR A 145 14.06 -4.45 -25.75
CA THR A 145 12.75 -5.10 -25.74
C THR A 145 11.72 -4.17 -26.37
N ALA A 146 10.88 -4.71 -27.25
CA ALA A 146 9.72 -4.02 -27.79
C ALA A 146 8.50 -4.93 -27.72
N THR A 147 7.38 -4.38 -27.31
CA THR A 147 6.12 -5.10 -27.18
C THR A 147 5.00 -4.34 -27.90
N PRO A 148 4.91 -4.43 -29.23
CA PRO A 148 3.74 -3.95 -29.95
C PRO A 148 2.52 -4.75 -29.54
N SER A 149 1.39 -4.08 -29.37
CA SER A 149 0.12 -4.74 -29.06
C SER A 149 -1.06 -4.00 -29.68
N PHE A 150 -2.10 -4.76 -29.98
CA PHE A 150 -3.38 -4.27 -30.45
C PHE A 150 -4.46 -4.62 -29.43
N ASN A 151 -5.34 -3.69 -29.18
CA ASN A 151 -6.46 -3.87 -28.28
C ASN A 151 -7.75 -3.46 -28.98
N PHE A 152 -8.68 -4.39 -29.06
CA PHE A 152 -10.01 -4.20 -29.63
C PHE A 152 -11.05 -4.33 -28.52
N GLN A 153 -11.80 -3.27 -28.31
CA GLN A 153 -12.89 -3.20 -27.34
C GLN A 153 -14.20 -2.99 -28.08
N PHE A 154 -15.24 -3.76 -27.75
CA PHE A 154 -16.55 -3.63 -28.34
C PHE A 154 -17.64 -4.21 -27.44
N PRO A 155 -18.85 -3.65 -27.49
CA PRO A 155 -20.00 -4.20 -26.79
C PRO A 155 -20.61 -5.38 -27.57
N VAL A 156 -20.93 -6.47 -26.87
CA VAL A 156 -21.70 -7.57 -27.39
C VAL A 156 -23.13 -7.45 -26.85
N PHE A 157 -24.13 -7.44 -27.73
CA PHE A 157 -25.54 -7.28 -27.38
C PHE A 157 -25.85 -6.04 -26.50
N GLN A 158 -24.98 -5.04 -26.51
CA GLN A 158 -25.04 -3.84 -25.65
C GLN A 158 -24.99 -4.12 -24.13
N LEU A 159 -24.94 -5.39 -23.74
CA LEU A 159 -24.91 -5.83 -22.34
C LEU A 159 -23.52 -6.17 -21.86
N PHE A 160 -22.70 -6.74 -22.74
CA PHE A 160 -21.36 -7.18 -22.39
C PHE A 160 -20.31 -6.28 -23.00
N ASN A 161 -19.34 -5.86 -22.18
CA ASN A 161 -18.13 -5.23 -22.66
C ASN A 161 -17.10 -6.31 -22.91
N THR A 162 -16.60 -6.36 -24.13
CA THR A 162 -15.63 -7.37 -24.55
C THR A 162 -14.35 -6.66 -24.97
N SER A 163 -13.21 -7.20 -24.60
CA SER A 163 -11.91 -6.72 -25.06
C SER A 163 -11.01 -7.88 -25.45
N PHE A 164 -10.28 -7.68 -26.53
CA PHE A 164 -9.21 -8.57 -26.99
C PHE A 164 -7.91 -7.78 -27.10
N LYS A 165 -6.90 -8.24 -26.44
CA LYS A 165 -5.55 -7.72 -26.60
C LYS A 165 -4.67 -8.83 -27.18
N ILE A 166 -3.90 -8.53 -28.19
CA ILE A 166 -2.84 -9.38 -28.72
C ILE A 166 -1.56 -8.57 -28.78
N GLY A 167 -0.48 -9.12 -28.30
CA GLY A 167 0.83 -8.49 -28.28
C GLY A 167 1.92 -9.47 -28.70
N LYS A 168 3.03 -8.95 -29.16
CA LYS A 168 4.22 -9.73 -29.45
C LYS A 168 5.41 -9.04 -28.80
N ARG A 169 6.00 -9.71 -27.81
CA ARG A 169 7.25 -9.25 -27.22
C ARG A 169 8.42 -9.74 -28.05
N VAL A 170 9.25 -8.82 -28.49
CA VAL A 170 10.51 -9.09 -29.18
C VAL A 170 11.62 -8.56 -28.29
N SER A 171 12.57 -9.42 -27.92
CA SER A 171 13.70 -9.05 -27.08
C SER A 171 14.99 -9.54 -27.70
N SER A 172 16.03 -8.73 -27.61
CA SER A 172 17.39 -9.07 -27.97
C SER A 172 18.34 -8.63 -26.87
N PHE A 173 19.24 -9.51 -26.46
CA PHE A 173 20.23 -9.28 -25.42
C PHE A 173 21.60 -9.60 -25.94
N LYS A 174 22.54 -8.69 -25.71
CA LYS A 174 23.97 -8.93 -25.90
C LYS A 174 24.59 -9.04 -24.51
N VAL A 175 25.19 -10.18 -24.22
CA VAL A 175 25.76 -10.52 -22.92
C VAL A 175 27.26 -10.70 -23.08
N ARG A 176 28.02 -10.14 -22.15
CA ARG A 176 29.48 -10.25 -22.11
C ARG A 176 29.89 -10.73 -20.73
N ASP A 177 30.72 -11.75 -20.68
CA ASP A 177 31.42 -12.15 -19.47
C ASP A 177 32.76 -11.40 -19.40
N PRO A 178 32.96 -10.48 -18.42
CA PRO A 178 34.20 -9.73 -18.31
C PRO A 178 35.40 -10.61 -17.95
N ASP A 179 35.15 -11.79 -17.35
CA ASP A 179 36.17 -12.71 -16.90
C ASP A 179 36.63 -13.67 -18.02
N VAL A 180 35.89 -13.69 -19.16
CA VAL A 180 36.20 -14.54 -20.31
C VAL A 180 36.36 -13.68 -21.58
N PRO A 181 37.58 -13.38 -22.03
CA PRO A 181 37.80 -12.61 -23.25
C PRO A 181 37.16 -13.26 -24.48
N GLY A 182 36.34 -12.49 -25.20
CA GLY A 182 35.64 -12.94 -26.41
C GLY A 182 34.32 -13.68 -26.20
N SER A 183 33.78 -13.69 -25.01
CA SER A 183 32.49 -14.31 -24.67
C SER A 183 31.30 -13.38 -24.94
N ASP A 184 31.23 -12.78 -26.13
CA ASP A 184 30.06 -12.00 -26.52
C ASP A 184 28.97 -12.96 -27.02
N ASP A 185 27.95 -13.18 -26.25
CA ASP A 185 26.79 -14.00 -26.60
C ASP A 185 25.57 -13.13 -26.92
N GLU A 186 24.88 -13.46 -28.01
CA GLU A 186 23.63 -12.78 -28.38
C GLU A 186 22.44 -13.72 -28.22
N TYR A 187 21.44 -13.25 -27.51
CA TYR A 187 20.20 -13.98 -27.27
C TYR A 187 19.01 -13.17 -27.80
N GLY A 188 18.16 -13.82 -28.57
CA GLY A 188 16.93 -13.22 -29.07
C GLY A 188 15.74 -14.12 -28.84
N PHE A 189 14.62 -13.54 -28.44
CA PHE A 189 13.38 -14.30 -28.32
C PHE A 189 12.16 -13.47 -28.74
N GLN A 190 11.12 -14.17 -29.13
CA GLN A 190 9.84 -13.60 -29.49
C GLN A 190 8.75 -14.38 -28.77
N ILE A 191 7.83 -13.67 -28.12
CA ILE A 191 6.77 -14.28 -27.34
C ILE A 191 5.45 -13.64 -27.75
N LEU A 192 4.47 -14.45 -28.08
CA LEU A 192 3.11 -14.02 -28.29
C LEU A 192 2.37 -14.00 -26.95
N ASP A 193 1.76 -12.87 -26.62
CA ASP A 193 0.84 -12.71 -25.51
C ASP A 193 -0.55 -12.31 -25.99
N GLY A 194 -1.56 -12.84 -25.32
CA GLY A 194 -2.95 -12.57 -25.64
C GLY A 194 -3.79 -12.46 -24.39
N LYS A 195 -4.79 -11.60 -24.43
CA LYS A 195 -5.77 -11.45 -23.38
C LYS A 195 -7.16 -11.26 -24.00
N ALA A 196 -8.11 -12.06 -23.54
CA ALA A 196 -9.54 -11.88 -23.85
C ALA A 196 -10.30 -11.63 -22.56
N GLU A 197 -11.19 -10.68 -22.56
CA GLU A 197 -12.02 -10.36 -21.40
C GLU A 197 -13.45 -10.07 -21.83
N ILE A 198 -14.41 -10.60 -21.09
CA ILE A 198 -15.82 -10.26 -21.19
C ILE A 198 -16.35 -9.93 -19.81
N ASN A 199 -17.02 -8.79 -19.68
CA ASN A 199 -17.65 -8.38 -18.43
C ASN A 199 -18.99 -7.69 -18.68
N THR A 200 -19.83 -7.67 -17.66
CA THR A 200 -21.06 -6.89 -17.66
C THR A 200 -21.28 -6.27 -16.28
N THR A 201 -22.07 -5.20 -16.25
CA THR A 201 -22.44 -4.55 -14.99
C THR A 201 -23.96 -4.56 -14.85
N LEU A 202 -24.45 -5.42 -13.97
CA LEU A 202 -25.85 -5.42 -13.57
C LEU A 202 -26.02 -4.46 -12.40
N SER A 203 -26.99 -3.57 -12.46
CA SER A 203 -27.19 -2.60 -11.39
C SER A 203 -28.65 -2.45 -11.02
N ARG A 204 -28.91 -2.30 -9.72
CA ARG A 204 -30.23 -1.99 -9.18
C ARG A 204 -30.13 -0.86 -8.17
N ILE A 205 -31.04 0.09 -8.26
CA ILE A 205 -31.13 1.22 -7.34
C ILE A 205 -32.33 1.01 -6.42
N PHE A 206 -32.09 1.08 -5.13
CA PHE A 206 -33.12 1.07 -4.09
C PHE A 206 -33.18 2.46 -3.49
N LYS A 207 -34.36 3.09 -3.57
CA LYS A 207 -34.63 4.37 -2.92
C LYS A 207 -35.20 4.09 -1.53
N GLN A 208 -34.78 4.89 -0.56
CA GLN A 208 -35.31 4.82 0.80
C GLN A 208 -35.88 6.19 1.15
N GLU A 209 -37.13 6.24 1.53
CA GLU A 209 -37.83 7.50 1.83
C GLU A 209 -37.52 8.03 3.22
N SER A 210 -37.21 7.14 4.15
CA SER A 210 -36.89 7.48 5.56
C SER A 210 -35.53 6.93 5.97
N GLY A 211 -34.93 7.49 7.04
CA GLY A 211 -33.68 7.03 7.61
C GLY A 211 -32.44 7.78 7.11
N ILE A 212 -31.29 7.31 7.54
CA ILE A 212 -29.96 7.93 7.34
C ILE A 212 -29.52 7.87 5.88
N PHE A 213 -29.97 6.85 5.14
CA PHE A 213 -29.59 6.63 3.75
C PHE A 213 -30.73 7.07 2.82
N SER A 214 -30.38 7.69 1.70
CA SER A 214 -31.35 8.09 0.67
C SER A 214 -31.48 7.07 -0.43
N ARG A 215 -30.37 6.43 -0.78
CA ARG A 215 -30.31 5.46 -1.89
C ARG A 215 -29.21 4.44 -1.64
N PHE A 216 -29.49 3.23 -2.14
CA PHE A 216 -28.49 2.19 -2.32
C PHE A 216 -28.41 1.84 -3.81
N LYS A 217 -27.21 1.65 -4.32
CA LYS A 217 -26.99 1.11 -5.66
C LYS A 217 -26.21 -0.19 -5.51
N HIS A 218 -26.84 -1.28 -5.85
CA HIS A 218 -26.21 -2.59 -5.91
C HIS A 218 -25.65 -2.82 -7.31
N LEU A 219 -24.38 -3.20 -7.39
CA LEU A 219 -23.68 -3.55 -8.62
C LEU A 219 -23.23 -5.01 -8.52
N LEU A 220 -23.52 -5.78 -9.54
CA LEU A 220 -23.00 -7.13 -9.73
C LEU A 220 -22.23 -7.16 -11.05
N ILE A 221 -20.92 -7.44 -10.97
CA ILE A 221 -20.01 -7.34 -12.11
C ILE A 221 -19.31 -8.69 -12.31
N PRO A 222 -19.94 -9.65 -13.03
CA PRO A 222 -19.27 -10.84 -13.47
C PRO A 222 -18.26 -10.50 -14.57
N ARG A 223 -17.08 -11.11 -14.49
CA ARG A 223 -15.99 -10.96 -15.44
C ARG A 223 -15.37 -12.32 -15.70
N LEU A 224 -15.16 -12.63 -16.96
CA LEU A 224 -14.41 -13.78 -17.43
C LEU A 224 -13.22 -13.26 -18.23
N GLN A 225 -12.03 -13.69 -17.90
CA GLN A 225 -10.78 -13.29 -18.53
C GLN A 225 -9.98 -14.53 -18.89
N PHE A 226 -9.39 -14.53 -20.06
CA PHE A 226 -8.42 -15.53 -20.50
C PHE A 226 -7.10 -14.83 -20.80
N ASP A 227 -6.04 -15.29 -20.17
CA ASP A 227 -4.66 -14.83 -20.37
C ASP A 227 -3.85 -15.94 -21.05
N TYR A 228 -3.17 -15.60 -22.11
CA TYR A 228 -2.32 -16.47 -22.88
C TYR A 228 -0.91 -15.87 -22.99
N ILE A 229 0.10 -16.65 -22.65
CA ILE A 229 1.50 -16.40 -22.97
C ILE A 229 2.04 -17.67 -23.60
N GLU A 230 2.65 -17.52 -24.76
CA GLU A 230 3.26 -18.60 -25.51
C GLU A 230 4.31 -19.36 -24.70
N ASP A 231 4.52 -20.62 -25.03
CA ASP A 231 5.53 -21.43 -24.36
C ASP A 231 6.93 -20.88 -24.56
N VAL A 232 7.61 -20.65 -23.44
CA VAL A 232 8.90 -19.96 -23.37
C VAL A 232 10.03 -20.92 -22.98
N GLN A 233 9.84 -22.24 -23.15
CA GLN A 233 10.87 -23.24 -22.80
C GLN A 233 12.24 -22.92 -23.38
N GLN A 234 12.30 -22.27 -24.54
CA GLN A 234 13.57 -21.82 -25.16
C GLN A 234 14.33 -20.75 -24.37
N ILE A 235 13.65 -20.01 -23.47
CA ILE A 235 14.30 -18.91 -22.71
C ILE A 235 14.91 -19.41 -21.40
N SER A 236 14.28 -20.39 -20.75
CA SER A 236 14.82 -21.01 -19.54
C SER A 236 16.10 -21.77 -19.81
N ASP A 237 16.22 -22.37 -21.00
CA ASP A 237 17.40 -23.12 -21.43
C ASP A 237 18.51 -22.22 -22.00
N SER A 238 18.17 -21.00 -22.44
CA SER A 238 19.14 -20.06 -23.02
C SER A 238 20.01 -19.34 -21.99
N GLY A 239 19.68 -19.46 -20.69
CA GLY A 239 20.53 -18.93 -19.62
C GLY A 239 20.72 -17.40 -19.63
N VAL A 240 19.77 -16.62 -20.21
CA VAL A 240 19.88 -15.16 -20.26
C VAL A 240 19.99 -14.57 -18.86
N PRO A 241 21.15 -14.03 -18.46
CA PRO A 241 21.40 -13.66 -17.05
C PRO A 241 20.56 -12.50 -16.56
N PHE A 242 19.91 -11.75 -17.47
CA PHE A 242 19.13 -10.53 -17.15
C PHE A 242 17.67 -10.66 -17.57
N GLY A 243 17.30 -11.73 -18.24
CA GLY A 243 15.92 -11.99 -18.65
C GLY A 243 15.12 -12.36 -17.42
N GLY A 244 14.21 -11.51 -16.97
CA GLY A 244 13.19 -11.90 -16.01
C GLY A 244 12.43 -13.08 -16.60
N GLY A 245 12.41 -14.21 -15.91
CA GLY A 245 11.73 -15.42 -16.37
C GLY A 245 10.28 -15.10 -16.77
N ILE A 246 9.96 -15.33 -18.02
CA ILE A 246 8.59 -15.23 -18.50
C ILE A 246 8.05 -16.63 -18.48
N SER A 247 7.08 -16.87 -17.63
CA SER A 247 6.42 -18.18 -17.55
C SER A 247 5.31 -18.30 -18.59
N THR A 248 5.23 -19.46 -19.22
CA THR A 248 4.09 -19.85 -20.04
C THR A 248 2.80 -19.73 -19.26
N ARG A 249 1.75 -19.15 -19.85
CA ARG A 249 0.52 -18.86 -19.14
C ARG A 249 -0.70 -19.14 -19.99
N ARG A 250 -1.60 -19.97 -19.50
CA ARG A 250 -2.93 -20.22 -20.12
C ARG A 250 -3.97 -20.29 -19.01
N ILE A 251 -4.36 -19.12 -18.52
CA ILE A 251 -5.20 -19.00 -17.33
C ILE A 251 -6.54 -18.40 -17.69
N THR A 252 -7.59 -19.09 -17.29
CA THR A 252 -8.94 -18.55 -17.26
C THR A 252 -9.24 -18.03 -15.86
N THR A 253 -9.61 -16.78 -15.75
CA THR A 253 -9.98 -16.13 -14.48
C THR A 253 -11.46 -15.79 -14.51
N PHE A 254 -12.20 -16.34 -13.57
CA PHE A 254 -13.55 -15.89 -13.26
C PHE A 254 -13.50 -14.95 -12.05
N ARG A 255 -14.11 -13.77 -12.19
CA ARG A 255 -14.24 -12.80 -11.10
C ARG A 255 -15.70 -12.37 -10.98
N LEU A 256 -16.21 -12.36 -9.77
CA LEU A 256 -17.52 -11.82 -9.44
C LEU A 256 -17.35 -10.73 -8.40
N GLU A 257 -17.61 -9.49 -8.82
CA GLU A 257 -17.59 -8.33 -7.93
C GLU A 257 -19.03 -7.97 -7.57
N ASN A 258 -19.30 -7.88 -6.29
CA ASN A 258 -20.58 -7.49 -5.73
C ASN A 258 -20.36 -6.24 -4.89
N VAL A 259 -20.89 -5.10 -5.32
CA VAL A 259 -20.62 -3.80 -4.70
C VAL A 259 -21.94 -3.13 -4.31
N LEU A 260 -22.03 -2.71 -3.05
CA LEU A 260 -23.12 -1.92 -2.54
C LEU A 260 -22.64 -0.49 -2.28
N LEU A 261 -23.08 0.41 -3.13
CA LEU A 261 -22.88 1.85 -2.95
C LEU A 261 -24.04 2.44 -2.17
N ALA A 262 -23.73 3.32 -1.22
CA ALA A 262 -24.73 4.02 -0.43
C ALA A 262 -24.61 5.53 -0.59
N LYS A 263 -25.72 6.23 -0.44
CA LYS A 263 -25.77 7.69 -0.29
C LYS A 263 -26.41 8.03 1.04
N ARG A 264 -25.74 8.84 1.86
CA ARG A 264 -26.31 9.40 3.08
C ARG A 264 -27.11 10.66 2.79
N ARG A 265 -28.09 10.90 3.65
CA ARG A 265 -28.70 12.22 3.79
C ARG A 265 -27.91 13.05 4.78
N TYR A 266 -27.72 14.29 4.43
CA TYR A 266 -27.05 15.27 5.26
C TYR A 266 -27.90 16.52 5.37
N PHE A 267 -27.73 17.26 6.45
CA PHE A 267 -28.24 18.62 6.50
C PHE A 267 -27.32 19.54 5.69
N GLU A 268 -27.92 20.43 4.93
CA GLU A 268 -27.22 21.46 4.21
C GLU A 268 -26.69 22.50 5.22
N ARG A 269 -25.38 22.67 5.32
CA ARG A 269 -24.70 23.69 6.13
C ARG A 269 -24.84 23.53 7.64
N SER A 270 -24.32 22.45 8.19
CA SER A 270 -24.05 22.42 9.64
C SER A 270 -22.98 23.44 10.01
N VAL A 271 -23.13 23.98 11.20
CA VAL A 271 -22.16 24.88 11.79
C VAL A 271 -21.70 24.31 13.13
N LYS A 272 -20.40 24.24 13.35
CA LYS A 272 -19.79 23.72 14.57
C LYS A 272 -18.64 24.62 15.00
N LEU A 273 -18.57 24.94 16.28
CA LEU A 273 -17.37 25.54 16.87
C LEU A 273 -16.46 24.45 17.40
N THR A 274 -15.28 24.32 16.80
CA THR A 274 -14.25 23.39 17.26
C THR A 274 -13.26 24.09 18.18
N SER A 275 -12.42 23.33 18.89
CA SER A 275 -11.28 23.86 19.64
C SER A 275 -10.37 24.69 18.75
N LEU A 276 -10.14 24.24 17.50
CA LEU A 276 -9.36 24.97 16.52
C LEU A 276 -9.98 26.34 16.17
N SER A 277 -11.31 26.40 16.01
CA SER A 277 -12.05 27.64 15.80
C SER A 277 -11.82 28.63 16.95
N LEU A 278 -11.96 28.17 18.19
CA LEU A 278 -11.75 29.01 19.38
C LEU A 278 -10.29 29.44 19.53
N ASN A 279 -9.33 28.58 19.22
CA ASN A 279 -7.91 28.93 19.24
C ASN A 279 -7.54 29.97 18.17
N ARG A 280 -8.11 29.87 16.96
CA ARG A 280 -7.96 30.89 15.92
C ARG A 280 -8.51 32.25 16.37
N MET A 281 -9.65 32.27 17.05
CA MET A 281 -10.24 33.49 17.64
C MET A 281 -9.33 34.08 18.72
N ARG A 282 -8.74 33.26 19.62
CA ARG A 282 -7.75 33.69 20.61
C ARG A 282 -6.52 34.31 19.98
N ARG A 283 -5.95 33.72 18.95
CA ARG A 283 -4.79 34.28 18.22
C ARG A 283 -5.08 35.61 17.55
N ARG A 284 -6.33 35.90 17.21
CA ARG A 284 -6.79 37.20 16.68
C ARG A 284 -7.20 38.20 17.76
N GLN A 285 -6.84 37.93 19.02
CA GLN A 285 -7.08 38.81 20.15
C GLN A 285 -8.55 39.20 20.35
N MET A 286 -9.47 38.28 20.01
CA MET A 286 -10.87 38.46 20.34
C MET A 286 -11.08 38.43 21.86
N ASP A 287 -12.14 39.10 22.33
CA ASP A 287 -12.45 39.21 23.75
C ASP A 287 -12.45 37.87 24.46
N VAL A 288 -11.68 37.74 25.52
CA VAL A 288 -11.52 36.52 26.31
C VAL A 288 -12.85 36.09 26.94
N ALA A 289 -13.67 37.03 27.38
CA ALA A 289 -14.98 36.74 27.95
C ALA A 289 -15.95 36.13 26.91
N LEU A 290 -15.86 36.65 25.68
CA LEU A 290 -16.62 36.12 24.54
C LEU A 290 -16.19 34.69 24.20
N ILE A 291 -14.88 34.42 24.10
CA ILE A 291 -14.36 33.08 23.80
C ILE A 291 -14.72 32.09 24.91
N ARG A 292 -14.67 32.50 26.17
CA ARG A 292 -15.05 31.64 27.30
C ARG A 292 -16.54 31.22 27.25
N LYS A 293 -17.42 32.15 26.89
CA LYS A 293 -18.85 31.83 26.70
C LYS A 293 -19.07 30.93 25.47
N LEU A 294 -18.37 31.18 24.35
CA LEU A 294 -18.43 30.31 23.16
C LEU A 294 -17.99 28.88 23.46
N GLY A 295 -17.07 28.69 24.42
CA GLY A 295 -16.67 27.37 24.90
C GLY A 295 -17.85 26.50 25.40
N LEU A 296 -18.97 27.09 25.87
CA LEU A 296 -20.17 26.35 26.32
C LEU A 296 -20.92 25.66 25.17
N ILE A 297 -20.70 26.11 23.92
CA ILE A 297 -21.29 25.50 22.71
C ILE A 297 -20.25 24.82 21.83
N GLN A 298 -19.00 24.73 22.32
CA GLN A 298 -17.93 24.02 21.62
C GLN A 298 -18.32 22.55 21.41
N GLY A 299 -18.04 22.03 20.24
CA GLY A 299 -18.35 20.63 19.90
C GLY A 299 -19.80 20.37 19.53
N LYS A 300 -20.73 21.29 19.82
CA LYS A 300 -22.13 21.15 19.39
C LYS A 300 -22.28 21.46 17.90
N GLU A 301 -22.98 20.60 17.21
CA GLU A 301 -23.33 20.80 15.80
C GLU A 301 -24.74 21.39 15.66
N PHE A 302 -24.85 22.42 14.83
CA PHE A 302 -26.10 23.08 14.53
C PHE A 302 -26.46 22.81 13.06
N ALA A 303 -27.68 22.38 12.81
CA ALA A 303 -28.14 21.96 11.50
C ALA A 303 -28.24 23.10 10.46
N SER A 304 -28.09 24.38 10.86
CA SER A 304 -28.06 25.53 9.97
C SER A 304 -27.36 26.71 10.62
N GLU A 305 -26.88 27.65 9.80
CA GLU A 305 -26.33 28.94 10.26
C GLU A 305 -27.35 29.71 11.11
N LYS A 306 -28.63 29.66 10.72
CA LYS A 306 -29.72 30.30 11.48
C LYS A 306 -29.83 29.75 12.90
N LEU A 307 -29.86 28.42 13.06
CA LEU A 307 -29.93 27.78 14.37
C LEU A 307 -28.70 28.09 15.23
N PHE A 308 -27.54 28.19 14.60
CA PHE A 308 -26.32 28.58 15.28
C PHE A 308 -26.40 30.05 15.77
N VAL A 309 -26.85 30.98 14.91
CA VAL A 309 -27.03 32.40 15.27
C VAL A 309 -28.10 32.53 16.37
N ASP A 310 -29.24 31.82 16.27
CA ASP A 310 -30.27 31.81 17.32
C ASP A 310 -29.71 31.33 18.67
N GLN A 311 -28.78 30.35 18.65
CA GLN A 311 -28.11 29.89 19.83
C GLN A 311 -27.10 30.90 20.38
N LEU A 312 -26.41 31.65 19.54
CA LEU A 312 -25.55 32.77 19.96
C LEU A 312 -26.40 33.85 20.64
N ASP A 313 -27.57 34.19 20.10
CA ASP A 313 -28.47 35.16 20.69
C ASP A 313 -28.97 34.72 22.07
N LYS A 314 -29.31 33.47 22.24
CA LYS A 314 -29.68 32.91 23.57
C LYS A 314 -28.48 32.93 24.52
N LEU A 315 -27.29 32.58 24.08
CA LEU A 315 -26.09 32.50 24.93
C LEU A 315 -25.64 33.88 25.42
N PHE A 316 -25.79 34.91 24.57
CA PHE A 316 -25.36 36.27 24.85
C PHE A 316 -26.52 37.23 25.18
N GLY A 317 -27.77 36.75 25.24
CA GLY A 317 -28.93 37.59 25.53
C GLY A 317 -29.17 38.69 24.50
N GLY A 318 -28.78 38.48 23.22
CA GLY A 318 -28.90 39.46 22.17
C GLY A 318 -27.84 40.59 22.19
N ALA A 319 -26.85 40.53 23.05
CA ALA A 319 -25.81 41.57 23.20
C ALA A 319 -24.79 41.59 22.08
N LEU A 320 -24.72 40.60 21.16
CA LEU A 320 -23.81 40.54 20.06
C LEU A 320 -24.32 41.41 18.88
N SER A 321 -23.45 42.25 18.34
CA SER A 321 -23.72 42.96 17.09
C SER A 321 -23.77 41.99 15.88
N ALA A 322 -24.44 42.35 14.81
CA ALA A 322 -24.47 41.58 13.56
C ALA A 322 -23.04 41.27 13.06
N GLN A 323 -22.15 42.24 13.10
CA GLN A 323 -20.75 42.08 12.67
C GLN A 323 -19.99 41.06 13.55
N GLN A 324 -20.24 41.03 14.87
CA GLN A 324 -19.64 40.03 15.75
C GLN A 324 -20.16 38.62 15.47
N LYS A 325 -21.47 38.47 15.20
CA LYS A 325 -22.06 37.18 14.81
C LYS A 325 -21.47 36.67 13.50
N ASP A 326 -21.34 37.54 12.49
CA ASP A 326 -20.72 37.19 11.21
C ASP A 326 -19.26 36.80 11.38
N THR A 327 -18.53 37.50 12.25
CA THR A 327 -17.14 37.16 12.55
C THR A 327 -17.05 35.79 13.21
N ILE A 328 -17.88 35.48 14.21
CA ILE A 328 -17.91 34.16 14.85
C ILE A 328 -18.28 33.07 13.85
N LEU A 329 -19.26 33.33 12.99
CA LEU A 329 -19.69 32.42 11.94
C LEU A 329 -18.58 32.16 10.89
N ALA A 330 -17.73 33.16 10.60
CA ALA A 330 -16.60 33.02 9.69
C ALA A 330 -15.51 32.08 10.25
N TYR A 331 -15.35 32.00 11.57
CA TYR A 331 -14.43 31.07 12.23
C TYR A 331 -15.02 29.70 12.49
N ALA A 332 -16.35 29.56 12.49
CA ALA A 332 -17.01 28.29 12.69
C ALA A 332 -16.80 27.37 11.48
N GLU A 333 -16.58 26.11 11.76
CA GLU A 333 -16.50 25.09 10.70
C GLU A 333 -17.89 24.86 10.11
N LYS A 334 -17.97 24.97 8.79
CA LYS A 334 -19.17 24.70 8.02
C LYS A 334 -19.05 23.30 7.42
N GLY A 335 -19.80 22.40 7.95
CA GLY A 335 -19.79 21.01 7.54
C GLY A 335 -21.15 20.51 7.09
N VAL A 336 -21.21 19.23 6.78
CA VAL A 336 -22.41 18.50 6.42
C VAL A 336 -22.67 17.49 7.53
N VAL A 337 -23.78 17.62 8.28
CA VAL A 337 -24.11 16.70 9.38
C VAL A 337 -24.86 15.50 8.84
N PRO A 338 -24.42 14.27 9.15
CA PRO A 338 -25.22 13.09 8.85
C PRO A 338 -26.54 13.10 9.65
N LEU A 339 -27.62 12.76 8.98
CA LEU A 339 -28.92 12.64 9.60
C LEU A 339 -28.92 11.43 10.57
N ILE A 340 -28.82 11.69 11.86
CA ILE A 340 -28.77 10.62 12.89
C ILE A 340 -30.17 10.24 13.37
N SER A 341 -31.15 11.13 13.26
CA SER A 341 -32.53 10.85 13.70
C SER A 341 -33.57 11.58 12.86
N SER A 342 -34.79 11.01 12.80
CA SER A 342 -35.96 11.57 12.10
C SER A 342 -36.54 12.85 12.74
N GLN A 343 -35.99 13.29 13.87
CA GLN A 343 -36.51 14.43 14.62
C GLN A 343 -35.98 15.78 14.15
N ILE A 344 -34.95 15.80 13.30
CA ILE A 344 -34.38 17.06 12.83
C ILE A 344 -35.10 17.45 11.54
N ARG A 345 -35.95 18.50 11.62
CA ARG A 345 -36.63 19.10 10.47
C ARG A 345 -35.72 20.12 9.80
N GLY A 346 -35.36 19.89 8.54
CA GLY A 346 -34.56 20.81 7.74
C GLY A 346 -34.42 20.32 6.29
N GLN A 347 -33.90 21.16 5.41
CA GLN A 347 -33.57 20.74 4.04
C GLN A 347 -32.41 19.75 4.10
N THR A 348 -32.63 18.56 3.59
CA THR A 348 -31.61 17.51 3.51
C THR A 348 -31.02 17.46 2.12
N ARG A 349 -29.70 17.33 2.03
CA ARG A 349 -28.95 17.13 0.80
C ARG A 349 -28.43 15.70 0.72
N GLU A 350 -28.45 15.13 -0.49
CA GLU A 350 -27.77 13.86 -0.75
C GLU A 350 -26.26 14.07 -0.88
N GLY A 351 -25.49 13.35 -0.10
CA GLY A 351 -24.03 13.34 -0.19
C GLY A 351 -23.52 12.59 -1.41
N LYS A 352 -22.19 12.54 -1.55
CA LYS A 352 -21.56 11.66 -2.54
C LYS A 352 -21.83 10.20 -2.20
N SER A 353 -21.94 9.35 -3.21
CA SER A 353 -22.01 7.90 -2.99
C SER A 353 -20.63 7.37 -2.60
N TRP A 354 -20.60 6.45 -1.63
CA TRP A 354 -19.39 5.73 -1.26
C TRP A 354 -19.61 4.22 -1.33
N ASN A 355 -18.52 3.48 -1.38
CA ASN A 355 -18.56 2.03 -1.32
C ASN A 355 -18.85 1.59 0.13
N MET A 356 -20.07 1.15 0.39
CA MET A 356 -20.50 0.68 1.71
C MET A 356 -20.09 -0.76 1.95
N ALA A 357 -20.18 -1.59 0.91
CA ALA A 357 -19.78 -2.98 0.97
C ALA A 357 -19.29 -3.45 -0.39
N SER A 358 -18.26 -4.27 -0.40
CA SER A 358 -17.82 -5.01 -1.57
C SER A 358 -17.47 -6.45 -1.21
N LEU A 359 -17.91 -7.39 -2.04
CA LEU A 359 -17.60 -8.81 -1.91
C LEU A 359 -17.11 -9.30 -3.27
N ASN A 360 -15.85 -9.72 -3.32
CA ASN A 360 -15.21 -10.17 -4.55
C ASN A 360 -14.82 -11.64 -4.42
N PHE A 361 -15.13 -12.40 -5.45
CA PHE A 361 -14.68 -13.77 -5.65
C PHE A 361 -13.78 -13.83 -6.87
N VAL A 362 -12.63 -14.45 -6.75
CA VAL A 362 -11.68 -14.64 -7.85
C VAL A 362 -11.27 -16.11 -7.89
N GLN A 363 -11.56 -16.77 -9.01
CA GLN A 363 -11.19 -18.16 -9.27
C GLN A 363 -10.33 -18.21 -10.52
N HIS A 364 -9.16 -18.81 -10.40
CA HIS A 364 -8.28 -19.08 -11.54
C HIS A 364 -8.35 -20.55 -11.92
N TYR A 365 -8.30 -20.80 -13.20
CA TYR A 365 -8.24 -22.15 -13.79
C TYR A 365 -7.07 -22.19 -14.77
N ASP A 366 -6.10 -23.05 -14.49
CA ASP A 366 -4.98 -23.30 -15.39
C ASP A 366 -5.34 -24.34 -16.43
N VAL A 367 -5.36 -23.95 -17.69
CA VAL A 367 -5.71 -24.82 -18.82
C VAL A 367 -4.62 -25.86 -19.09
N LEU A 368 -3.37 -25.53 -18.80
CA LEU A 368 -2.22 -26.40 -19.13
C LEU A 368 -2.03 -27.56 -18.15
N LYS A 369 -2.45 -27.43 -16.90
CA LYS A 369 -2.23 -28.40 -15.81
C LYS A 369 -0.75 -28.75 -15.52
N LYS A 370 0.19 -28.05 -16.15
CA LYS A 370 1.61 -28.45 -16.20
C LYS A 370 2.54 -27.48 -15.50
N ASP A 371 2.01 -26.33 -15.05
CA ASP A 371 2.92 -25.27 -14.70
C ASP A 371 3.35 -25.36 -13.23
N PRO A 372 4.58 -25.83 -12.93
CA PRO A 372 5.18 -25.67 -11.62
C PRO A 372 5.39 -24.17 -11.28
N ASP A 373 5.38 -23.29 -12.28
CA ASP A 373 5.58 -21.84 -12.15
C ASP A 373 4.33 -21.07 -11.73
N PHE A 374 3.27 -21.77 -11.38
CA PHE A 374 2.11 -21.20 -10.69
C PHE A 374 2.50 -20.49 -9.37
N GLN A 375 3.75 -20.59 -9.02
CA GLN A 375 4.42 -19.93 -7.90
C GLN A 375 4.40 -18.40 -7.99
N SER A 376 4.20 -17.83 -9.19
CA SER A 376 4.25 -16.37 -9.41
C SER A 376 2.95 -15.62 -9.07
N ILE A 377 1.84 -16.30 -8.80
CA ILE A 377 0.57 -15.63 -8.46
C ILE A 377 0.39 -15.43 -6.94
N GLY A 378 1.31 -15.95 -6.15
CA GLY A 378 1.35 -15.69 -4.71
C GLY A 378 2.45 -16.49 -4.04
N PRO A 379 3.17 -15.89 -3.10
CA PRO A 379 4.33 -16.52 -2.46
C PRO A 379 4.01 -17.79 -1.65
N ALA A 380 2.75 -18.13 -1.47
CA ALA A 380 2.32 -19.17 -0.54
C ALA A 380 2.02 -20.55 -1.16
N VAL A 381 2.28 -20.77 -2.43
CA VAL A 381 2.00 -22.09 -3.06
C VAL A 381 3.28 -22.91 -3.28
N LYS A 382 4.43 -22.41 -2.84
CA LYS A 382 5.64 -23.23 -2.79
C LYS A 382 5.53 -24.23 -1.67
N GLY A 383 5.11 -25.47 -1.95
CA GLY A 383 5.30 -26.42 -0.89
C GLY A 383 4.59 -27.76 -0.93
N ASN A 384 3.88 -28.09 -1.98
CA ASN A 384 3.50 -29.48 -2.15
C ASN A 384 3.61 -29.87 -3.63
N GLU A 385 4.56 -30.70 -3.96
CA GLU A 385 4.69 -31.39 -5.25
C GLU A 385 3.42 -32.16 -5.65
N THR A 386 2.49 -32.37 -4.71
CA THR A 386 1.19 -33.00 -4.95
C THR A 386 0.17 -32.07 -5.61
N ASP A 387 0.39 -30.75 -5.62
CA ASP A 387 -0.51 -29.77 -6.26
C ASP A 387 -0.16 -29.47 -7.73
N SER A 388 0.96 -29.97 -8.22
CA SER A 388 1.51 -29.73 -9.56
C SER A 388 0.70 -30.34 -10.73
N GLY A 389 -0.50 -30.71 -10.55
CA GLY A 389 -1.37 -31.25 -11.60
C GLY A 389 -2.80 -30.73 -11.57
N GLN A 390 -3.08 -29.76 -10.73
CA GLN A 390 -4.44 -29.30 -10.54
C GLN A 390 -4.74 -28.03 -11.31
N PRO A 391 -5.79 -28.07 -12.15
CA PRO A 391 -6.15 -26.92 -12.96
C PRO A 391 -6.83 -25.81 -12.15
N LEU A 392 -7.41 -26.13 -10.98
CA LEU A 392 -8.20 -25.21 -10.20
C LEU A 392 -7.40 -24.67 -9.01
N LEU A 393 -7.08 -23.40 -9.04
CA LEU A 393 -6.35 -22.72 -7.98
C LEU A 393 -7.22 -22.40 -6.78
N PRO A 394 -6.62 -22.00 -5.65
CA PRO A 394 -7.39 -21.57 -4.49
C PRO A 394 -8.35 -20.43 -4.81
N LEU A 395 -9.61 -20.57 -4.39
CA LEU A 395 -10.61 -19.52 -4.47
C LEU A 395 -10.24 -18.38 -3.52
N ARG A 396 -10.11 -17.19 -4.07
CA ARG A 396 -9.86 -15.97 -3.30
C ARG A 396 -11.16 -15.22 -3.08
N THR A 397 -11.46 -14.91 -1.80
CA THR A 397 -12.61 -14.09 -1.42
C THR A 397 -12.13 -12.86 -0.67
N THR A 398 -12.63 -11.69 -1.03
CA THR A 398 -12.39 -10.45 -0.29
C THR A 398 -13.72 -9.78 0.02
N LEU A 399 -13.92 -9.41 1.29
CA LEU A 399 -15.05 -8.63 1.76
C LEU A 399 -14.52 -7.35 2.39
N SER A 400 -15.08 -6.22 1.98
CA SER A 400 -14.90 -4.95 2.65
C SER A 400 -16.26 -4.38 2.99
N PHE A 401 -16.46 -3.96 4.22
CA PHE A 401 -17.71 -3.37 4.70
C PHE A 401 -17.40 -2.10 5.49
N ASN A 402 -17.90 -0.98 4.99
CA ASN A 402 -17.72 0.34 5.57
C ASN A 402 -19.06 1.10 5.57
N PRO A 403 -19.92 0.88 6.59
CA PRO A 403 -21.25 1.48 6.63
C PRO A 403 -21.24 2.99 6.90
N GLY A 404 -20.07 3.54 7.24
CA GLY A 404 -19.91 4.98 7.49
C GLY A 404 -18.60 5.30 8.19
N PRO A 405 -18.32 6.58 8.44
CA PRO A 405 -17.10 6.98 9.11
C PRO A 405 -16.97 6.28 10.46
N GLY A 406 -15.79 5.77 10.72
CA GLY A 406 -15.44 5.18 11.99
C GLY A 406 -15.75 3.69 12.17
N PHE A 407 -16.24 2.98 11.15
CA PHE A 407 -16.40 1.53 11.24
C PHE A 407 -16.00 0.86 9.92
N SER A 408 -15.14 -0.14 10.01
CA SER A 408 -14.73 -0.94 8.85
C SER A 408 -14.53 -2.40 9.23
N ILE A 409 -14.91 -3.28 8.31
CA ILE A 409 -14.60 -4.72 8.37
C ILE A 409 -13.95 -5.06 7.04
N ASN A 410 -12.78 -5.68 7.09
CA ASN A 410 -12.10 -6.23 5.94
C ASN A 410 -11.86 -7.71 6.19
N TYR A 411 -12.20 -8.53 5.24
CA TYR A 411 -11.98 -9.96 5.30
C TYR A 411 -11.41 -10.45 3.98
N PHE A 412 -10.43 -11.30 4.08
CA PHE A 412 -9.80 -11.96 2.95
C PHE A 412 -9.61 -13.43 3.29
N ASN A 413 -9.83 -14.32 2.33
CA ASN A 413 -9.44 -15.71 2.45
C ASN A 413 -8.98 -16.31 1.13
N ARG A 414 -8.22 -17.40 1.24
CA ARG A 414 -7.90 -18.34 0.17
C ARG A 414 -8.35 -19.74 0.58
N TYR A 415 -9.32 -20.29 -0.15
CA TYR A 415 -9.83 -21.62 0.06
C TYR A 415 -9.20 -22.58 -0.95
N HIS A 416 -8.53 -23.61 -0.44
CA HIS A 416 -7.87 -24.64 -1.26
C HIS A 416 -8.84 -25.78 -1.51
N HIS A 417 -9.21 -26.02 -2.78
CA HIS A 417 -10.26 -26.96 -3.16
C HIS A 417 -9.94 -28.40 -2.79
N GLN A 418 -8.68 -28.84 -2.99
CA GLN A 418 -8.27 -30.23 -2.67
C GLN A 418 -8.18 -30.49 -1.19
N LYS A 419 -7.50 -29.59 -0.47
CA LYS A 419 -7.37 -29.68 0.99
C LYS A 419 -8.69 -29.43 1.70
N ARG A 420 -9.70 -28.91 0.97
CA ARG A 420 -11.02 -28.51 1.51
C ARG A 420 -10.90 -27.62 2.74
N GLN A 421 -9.90 -26.78 2.76
CA GLN A 421 -9.62 -25.89 3.89
C GLN A 421 -9.22 -24.49 3.44
N VAL A 422 -9.33 -23.53 4.37
CA VAL A 422 -8.82 -22.18 4.19
C VAL A 422 -7.34 -22.18 4.57
N VAL A 423 -6.47 -21.94 3.58
CA VAL A 423 -5.01 -21.91 3.77
C VAL A 423 -4.50 -20.54 4.19
N GLU A 424 -5.25 -19.49 3.88
CA GLU A 424 -4.92 -18.13 4.30
C GLU A 424 -6.21 -17.37 4.61
N TYR A 425 -6.23 -16.64 5.69
CA TYR A 425 -7.27 -15.65 5.93
C TYR A 425 -6.72 -14.45 6.70
N SER A 426 -7.35 -13.32 6.48
CA SER A 426 -7.14 -12.11 7.24
C SER A 426 -8.50 -11.50 7.56
N ALA A 427 -8.73 -11.14 8.81
CA ALA A 427 -9.94 -10.45 9.25
C ALA A 427 -9.54 -9.22 10.05
N GLY A 428 -9.93 -8.05 9.57
CA GLY A 428 -9.65 -6.76 10.20
C GLY A 428 -10.95 -6.07 10.60
N PHE A 429 -10.96 -5.50 11.80
CA PHE A 429 -12.05 -4.68 12.33
C PHE A 429 -11.46 -3.33 12.72
N GLY A 430 -11.99 -2.27 12.17
CA GLY A 430 -11.60 -0.90 12.49
C GLY A 430 -12.77 -0.15 13.11
N PHE A 431 -12.48 0.59 14.15
CA PHE A 431 -13.42 1.50 14.78
C PHE A 431 -12.75 2.84 15.04
N GLY A 432 -13.41 3.94 14.67
CA GLY A 432 -12.89 5.28 14.91
C GLY A 432 -14.01 6.28 15.16
N VAL A 433 -13.87 7.09 16.18
CA VAL A 433 -14.82 8.16 16.52
C VAL A 433 -14.46 9.44 15.76
N SER A 434 -13.17 9.60 15.44
CA SER A 434 -12.62 10.71 14.65
C SER A 434 -11.42 10.23 13.85
N ASP A 435 -10.84 11.10 13.03
CA ASP A 435 -9.60 10.79 12.30
C ASP A 435 -8.41 10.48 13.21
N HIS A 436 -8.47 10.93 14.45
CA HIS A 436 -7.42 10.79 15.47
C HIS A 436 -7.70 9.72 16.53
N ASN A 437 -8.96 9.33 16.71
CA ASN A 437 -9.37 8.32 17.69
C ASN A 437 -9.82 7.06 16.96
N LYS A 438 -8.90 6.15 16.76
CA LYS A 438 -9.09 4.91 16.00
C LYS A 438 -8.61 3.71 16.80
N ALA A 439 -9.33 2.61 16.68
CA ALA A 439 -8.91 1.31 17.17
C ALA A 439 -9.04 0.28 16.05
N SER A 440 -8.10 -0.61 15.93
CA SER A 440 -8.19 -1.73 15.00
C SER A 440 -7.74 -3.03 15.62
N VAL A 441 -8.33 -4.10 15.11
CA VAL A 441 -8.01 -5.48 15.49
C VAL A 441 -7.90 -6.28 14.20
N ASN A 442 -6.80 -7.02 14.04
CA ASN A 442 -6.52 -7.81 12.87
C ASN A 442 -6.16 -9.23 13.27
N PHE A 443 -6.81 -10.20 12.65
CA PHE A 443 -6.44 -11.62 12.71
C PHE A 443 -5.86 -12.02 11.37
N HIS A 444 -4.77 -12.76 11.39
CA HIS A 444 -4.14 -13.27 10.18
C HIS A 444 -3.69 -14.71 10.39
N LYS A 445 -4.04 -15.56 9.43
CA LYS A 445 -3.50 -16.91 9.30
C LYS A 445 -2.87 -17.07 7.93
N ASN A 446 -1.67 -17.61 7.89
CA ASN A 446 -0.98 -17.93 6.65
C ASN A 446 -0.28 -19.28 6.79
N GLU A 447 -0.56 -20.20 5.85
CA GLU A 447 0.23 -21.41 5.69
C GLU A 447 1.31 -21.13 4.64
N PHE A 448 2.56 -21.24 5.03
CA PHE A 448 3.70 -21.07 4.13
C PHE A 448 4.59 -22.30 4.17
N ALA A 449 5.11 -22.65 2.99
CA ALA A 449 6.10 -23.69 2.89
C ALA A 449 7.50 -23.10 3.08
N TYR A 450 8.35 -23.79 3.81
CA TYR A 450 9.75 -23.46 3.94
C TYR A 450 10.60 -24.69 3.63
N GLN A 451 11.78 -24.43 3.08
CA GLN A 451 12.71 -25.48 2.70
C GLN A 451 13.57 -25.85 3.91
N THR A 452 13.50 -27.11 4.30
CA THR A 452 14.41 -27.68 5.31
C THR A 452 15.47 -28.54 4.63
N PRO A 453 16.59 -28.84 5.31
CA PRO A 453 17.58 -29.79 4.78
C PRO A 453 17.00 -31.20 4.50
N TYR A 454 15.82 -31.52 5.03
CA TYR A 454 15.16 -32.83 4.93
C TYR A 454 13.94 -32.81 3.99
N GLY A 455 13.65 -31.69 3.33
CA GLY A 455 12.50 -31.54 2.45
C GLY A 455 11.72 -30.24 2.66
N ASN A 456 10.58 -30.13 1.98
CA ASN A 456 9.68 -29.00 2.16
C ASN A 456 8.76 -29.27 3.35
N ASP A 457 8.73 -28.36 4.30
CA ASP A 457 7.82 -28.40 5.44
C ASP A 457 6.83 -27.25 5.39
N VAL A 458 5.68 -27.37 6.04
CA VAL A 458 4.62 -26.36 6.06
C VAL A 458 4.50 -25.80 7.46
N ALA A 459 4.75 -24.51 7.59
CA ALA A 459 4.46 -23.81 8.82
C ALA A 459 3.19 -23.01 8.72
N THR A 460 2.46 -22.95 9.81
CA THR A 460 1.29 -22.09 9.97
C THR A 460 1.65 -20.94 10.90
N ALA A 461 1.37 -19.72 10.48
CA ALA A 461 1.49 -18.55 11.33
C ALA A 461 0.10 -17.97 11.59
N ASN A 462 -0.35 -18.05 12.84
CA ASN A 462 -1.57 -17.39 13.31
C ASN A 462 -1.18 -16.20 14.16
N THR A 463 -1.57 -15.01 13.73
CA THR A 463 -1.26 -13.78 14.45
C THR A 463 -2.51 -12.98 14.76
N PHE A 464 -2.48 -12.29 15.88
CA PHE A 464 -3.47 -11.33 16.32
C PHE A 464 -2.78 -9.98 16.51
N GLY A 465 -3.19 -9.00 15.73
CA GLY A 465 -2.70 -7.63 15.84
C GLY A 465 -3.79 -6.72 16.40
N PHE A 466 -3.37 -5.74 17.18
CA PHE A 466 -4.26 -4.68 17.64
C PHE A 466 -3.54 -3.35 17.62
N SER A 467 -4.28 -2.29 17.37
CA SER A 467 -3.75 -0.93 17.47
C SER A 467 -4.84 0.01 17.97
N ASN A 468 -4.41 1.02 18.70
CA ASN A 468 -5.27 2.10 19.19
C ASN A 468 -4.51 3.42 19.09
N SER A 469 -5.15 4.45 18.59
CA SER A 469 -4.68 5.83 18.66
C SER A 469 -5.74 6.69 19.34
N PHE A 470 -5.34 7.49 20.30
CA PHE A 470 -6.21 8.34 21.08
C PHE A 470 -5.60 9.74 21.22
N GLU A 471 -6.35 10.75 20.84
CA GLU A 471 -6.00 12.15 20.99
C GLU A 471 -6.71 12.70 22.22
N ALA A 472 -5.94 12.94 23.27
CA ALA A 472 -6.45 13.46 24.53
C ALA A 472 -6.72 14.98 24.44
N SER A 473 -5.95 15.68 23.62
CA SER A 473 -6.13 17.09 23.28
C SER A 473 -5.53 17.36 21.89
N ASP A 474 -5.72 18.56 21.35
CA ASP A 474 -5.10 19.01 20.10
C ASP A 474 -3.55 18.93 20.14
N GLU A 475 -2.98 18.89 21.34
CA GLU A 475 -1.54 18.87 21.56
C GLU A 475 -1.01 17.48 21.99
N LEU A 476 -1.86 16.58 22.44
CA LEU A 476 -1.44 15.33 23.09
C LEU A 476 -2.17 14.12 22.51
N ALA A 477 -1.40 13.21 21.92
CA ALA A 477 -1.90 11.95 21.41
C ALA A 477 -1.12 10.75 21.96
N PHE A 478 -1.81 9.63 22.12
CA PHE A 478 -1.26 8.36 22.57
C PHE A 478 -1.54 7.30 21.50
N GLY A 479 -0.58 6.41 21.30
CA GLY A 479 -0.76 5.23 20.47
C GLY A 479 -0.32 3.98 21.21
N PHE A 480 -1.04 2.90 20.99
CA PHE A 480 -0.65 1.58 21.47
C PHE A 480 -0.94 0.53 20.39
N SER A 481 0.04 -0.31 20.09
CA SER A 481 -0.12 -1.42 19.16
C SER A 481 0.65 -2.64 19.63
N GLY A 482 0.23 -3.81 19.14
CA GLY A 482 0.93 -5.04 19.44
C GLY A 482 0.51 -6.18 18.52
N THR A 483 1.41 -7.15 18.36
CA THR A 483 1.19 -8.38 17.61
C THR A 483 1.45 -9.59 18.50
N VAL A 484 0.53 -10.52 18.50
CA VAL A 484 0.58 -11.75 19.29
C VAL A 484 0.61 -12.94 18.35
N ASN A 485 1.56 -13.84 18.55
CA ASN A 485 1.57 -15.13 17.87
C ASN A 485 0.64 -16.11 18.61
N LEU A 486 -0.40 -16.60 17.93
CA LEU A 486 -1.39 -17.51 18.51
C LEU A 486 -0.94 -18.97 18.51
N ASP A 487 0.05 -19.33 17.68
CA ASP A 487 0.59 -20.70 17.58
C ASP A 487 1.70 -20.98 18.60
N ALA A 488 2.14 -19.97 19.36
CA ALA A 488 3.19 -20.16 20.35
C ALA A 488 2.70 -21.06 21.49
N ASP A 489 3.41 -22.13 21.77
CA ASP A 489 3.15 -23.09 22.87
C ASP A 489 3.34 -22.52 24.29
N SER A 490 3.31 -21.22 24.42
CA SER A 490 3.51 -20.52 25.68
C SER A 490 2.20 -20.22 26.38
N TYR A 491 2.08 -20.64 27.61
CA TYR A 491 0.93 -20.35 28.48
C TYR A 491 0.84 -18.89 28.94
N THR A 492 1.89 -18.07 28.73
CA THR A 492 1.89 -16.67 29.14
C THR A 492 1.73 -15.73 27.96
N PHE A 493 0.80 -14.78 28.07
CA PHE A 493 0.57 -13.74 27.05
C PHE A 493 1.87 -13.01 26.65
N ARG A 494 2.73 -12.74 27.59
CA ARG A 494 4.00 -12.04 27.36
C ARG A 494 4.95 -12.78 26.41
N ARG A 495 4.97 -14.12 26.44
CA ARG A 495 5.80 -14.93 25.51
C ARG A 495 5.19 -15.07 24.13
N ARG A 496 3.88 -14.80 24.00
CA ARG A 496 3.19 -14.78 22.71
C ARG A 496 3.26 -13.43 22.02
N LEU A 497 3.53 -12.36 22.78
CA LEU A 497 3.65 -11.01 22.26
C LEU A 497 4.95 -10.91 21.46
N THR A 498 4.85 -10.84 20.12
CA THR A 498 6.01 -10.76 19.22
C THR A 498 6.52 -9.34 19.09
N SER A 499 5.62 -8.37 19.16
CA SER A 499 5.98 -6.95 19.16
C SER A 499 4.94 -6.13 19.89
N SER A 500 5.36 -5.04 20.52
CA SER A 500 4.48 -4.00 21.01
C SER A 500 5.13 -2.63 20.86
N ALA A 501 4.29 -1.61 20.67
CA ALA A 501 4.75 -0.24 20.63
C ALA A 501 3.79 0.64 21.42
N PHE A 502 4.34 1.56 22.19
CA PHE A 502 3.64 2.65 22.83
C PHE A 502 4.22 3.96 22.31
N THR A 503 3.35 4.88 21.87
CA THR A 503 3.77 6.19 21.38
C THR A 503 3.08 7.28 22.17
N LEU A 504 3.81 8.35 22.43
CA LEU A 504 3.33 9.58 23.03
C LEU A 504 3.75 10.71 22.12
N ASP A 505 2.78 11.42 21.57
CA ASP A 505 2.99 12.60 20.71
C ASP A 505 2.53 13.83 21.46
N TYR A 506 3.46 14.76 21.70
CA TYR A 506 3.16 16.07 22.22
C TYR A 506 3.48 17.14 21.18
N ARG A 507 2.48 17.88 20.73
CA ARG A 507 2.49 18.77 19.56
C ARG A 507 2.04 20.18 19.92
N PRO A 508 2.80 20.95 20.71
CA PRO A 508 2.53 22.37 20.87
C PRO A 508 2.75 23.12 19.55
N ASP A 509 2.30 24.39 19.50
CA ASP A 509 2.22 25.19 18.27
C ASP A 509 3.51 25.29 17.43
N CYS A 510 4.70 25.16 18.05
CA CYS A 510 5.97 25.44 17.39
C CYS A 510 6.95 24.27 17.32
N TRP A 511 6.66 23.15 17.97
CA TRP A 511 7.53 21.98 18.00
C TRP A 511 6.73 20.71 18.33
N ASN A 512 7.33 19.56 18.10
CA ASN A 512 6.69 18.27 18.35
C ASN A 512 7.72 17.34 19.00
N ILE A 513 7.33 16.70 20.09
CA ILE A 513 8.06 15.58 20.69
C ILE A 513 7.24 14.32 20.52
N ARG A 514 7.85 13.31 19.93
CA ARG A 514 7.34 11.95 19.93
C ARG A 514 8.25 11.07 20.77
N LEU A 515 7.70 10.42 21.76
CA LEU A 515 8.34 9.33 22.49
C LEU A 515 7.74 8.02 22.01
N ALA A 516 8.56 7.06 21.63
CA ALA A 516 8.14 5.73 21.23
C ALA A 516 8.93 4.68 22.02
N LEU A 517 8.21 3.87 22.79
CA LEU A 517 8.75 2.69 23.45
C LEU A 517 8.32 1.47 22.65
N THR A 518 9.28 0.71 22.15
CA THR A 518 9.01 -0.55 21.42
C THR A 518 9.60 -1.73 22.15
N GLU A 519 8.91 -2.84 22.07
CA GLU A 519 9.39 -4.13 22.55
C GLU A 519 9.21 -5.15 21.42
N SER A 520 10.27 -5.87 21.04
CA SER A 520 10.22 -6.98 20.09
C SER A 520 10.89 -8.21 20.69
N VAL A 521 10.40 -9.38 20.30
CA VAL A 521 10.97 -10.67 20.67
C VAL A 521 11.72 -11.22 19.47
N ASP A 522 13.03 -11.24 19.57
CA ASP A 522 13.90 -11.80 18.55
C ASP A 522 14.31 -13.23 18.94
N LYS A 523 14.29 -14.15 17.96
CA LYS A 523 14.76 -15.52 18.14
C LYS A 523 16.07 -15.71 17.40
N THR A 524 17.07 -16.20 18.10
CA THR A 524 18.34 -16.62 17.48
C THR A 524 18.59 -18.09 17.78
N THR A 525 18.99 -18.82 16.75
CA THR A 525 19.42 -20.21 16.90
C THR A 525 20.91 -20.22 17.22
N THR A 526 21.27 -20.74 18.38
CA THR A 526 22.68 -20.91 18.75
C THR A 526 23.35 -21.99 17.91
N SER A 527 24.69 -21.98 17.82
CA SER A 527 25.47 -23.01 17.13
C SER A 527 25.21 -24.45 17.64
N SER A 528 24.59 -24.58 18.81
CA SER A 528 24.14 -25.86 19.40
C SER A 528 22.70 -26.23 19.01
N GLY A 529 22.05 -25.48 18.10
CA GLY A 529 20.66 -25.74 17.66
C GLY A 529 19.59 -25.32 18.67
N ARG A 530 19.96 -24.67 19.79
CA ARG A 530 18.98 -24.18 20.76
C ARG A 530 18.48 -22.79 20.37
N GLU A 531 17.17 -22.63 20.29
CA GLU A 531 16.56 -21.30 20.15
C GLU A 531 16.71 -20.52 21.47
N LYS A 532 17.25 -19.32 21.37
CA LYS A 532 17.20 -18.32 22.44
C LYS A 532 16.31 -17.17 22.04
N GLU A 533 15.42 -16.79 22.94
CA GLU A 533 14.57 -15.62 22.78
C GLU A 533 15.22 -14.43 23.50
N TYR A 534 15.33 -13.31 22.81
CA TYR A 534 15.78 -12.03 23.36
C TYR A 534 14.64 -11.03 23.28
N ILE A 535 14.42 -10.33 24.37
CA ILE A 535 13.49 -9.21 24.41
C ILE A 535 14.30 -7.94 24.17
N ASN A 536 14.10 -7.34 23.01
CA ASN A 536 14.71 -6.08 22.68
C ASN A 536 13.75 -4.94 23.03
N ARG A 537 14.20 -3.99 23.82
CA ARG A 537 13.45 -2.80 24.23
C ARG A 537 14.17 -1.56 23.80
N THR A 538 13.48 -0.71 23.06
CA THR A 538 14.08 0.52 22.56
C THR A 538 13.17 1.70 22.86
N LEU A 539 13.74 2.76 23.44
CA LEU A 539 13.07 4.03 23.66
C LEU A 539 13.63 5.04 22.66
N TYR A 540 12.75 5.65 21.90
CA TYR A 540 13.07 6.70 20.96
C TYR A 540 12.45 8.02 21.40
N ALA A 541 13.19 9.08 21.19
CA ALA A 541 12.71 10.44 21.36
C ALA A 541 12.99 11.22 20.09
N TYR A 542 11.94 11.70 19.45
CA TYR A 542 12.03 12.58 18.29
C TYR A 542 11.60 13.97 18.68
N ILE A 543 12.40 14.96 18.32
CA ILE A 543 12.08 16.36 18.52
C ILE A 543 12.07 17.04 17.15
N ASN A 544 10.93 17.58 16.77
CA ASN A 544 10.80 18.40 15.58
C ASN A 544 10.58 19.86 15.99
N LEU A 545 11.51 20.73 15.63
CA LEU A 545 11.45 22.15 15.90
C LEU A 545 10.75 22.84 14.71
N GLY A 546 9.56 23.34 14.93
CA GLY A 546 8.78 24.05 13.90
C GLY A 546 9.55 25.28 13.39
N GLY A 547 9.80 25.33 12.08
CA GLY A 547 10.58 26.36 11.41
C GLY A 547 11.79 25.85 10.64
N ILE A 548 12.32 24.69 10.98
CA ILE A 548 13.16 23.90 10.10
C ILE A 548 12.22 22.90 9.44
N ALA A 549 11.81 23.17 8.22
CA ALA A 549 11.04 22.23 7.42
C ALA A 549 11.92 20.99 7.17
N LEU A 550 11.92 20.06 8.12
CA LEU A 550 12.25 18.68 7.80
C LEU A 550 11.15 18.21 6.86
N PRO A 551 11.47 17.65 5.70
CA PRO A 551 10.47 17.23 4.74
C PRO A 551 9.46 16.31 5.45
N GLU A 552 8.17 16.54 5.21
CA GLU A 552 7.03 15.77 5.75
C GLU A 552 7.12 14.24 5.51
N GLN A 553 8.09 13.82 4.71
CA GLN A 553 8.33 12.41 4.36
C GLN A 553 9.19 11.62 5.36
N ILE A 554 9.62 12.20 6.46
CA ILE A 554 10.36 11.45 7.51
C ILE A 554 9.42 10.65 8.42
N LEU A 555 8.12 10.97 8.38
CA LEU A 555 7.11 10.16 9.06
C LEU A 555 6.29 9.49 7.96
N PRO A 556 6.47 8.19 7.68
CA PRO A 556 5.53 7.48 6.85
C PRO A 556 4.15 7.59 7.50
N ASP A 557 3.18 8.03 6.70
CA ASP A 557 1.78 7.97 7.08
C ASP A 557 1.50 6.55 7.57
N MET A 558 1.28 6.41 8.86
CA MET A 558 0.77 5.16 9.41
C MET A 558 -0.70 5.07 9.02
N GLU A 559 -0.96 4.69 7.75
CA GLU A 559 -2.24 4.23 7.29
C GLU A 559 -2.46 2.74 7.63
#